data_538d328f738ffbaeee693e3b0902ab19
#
_entry.id   538d328f738ffbaeee693e3b0902ab19
#
_cell.length_a   1.000
_cell.length_b   1.000
_cell.length_c   1.000
_cell.angle_alpha   90.00
_cell.angle_beta   90.00
_cell.angle_gamma   90.00
#
_symmetry.space_group_name_H-M   'P 1'
#
loop_
_entity.id
_entity.type
_entity.pdbx_description
1 polymer ?
#
loop_
_entity_poly.entity_id
_entity_poly.type
_entity_poly.pdbx_seq_one_letter_code
_entity_poly.pdbx_strand_id
1 'polypeptide(L)'
;METADIITLIGIIITAVLAGANLVTAFFNQRQSQGYNLRMADYERRYVQLTDNVSQYISMLDAHWLSFMALNEEEYEGKDAEIYERYHQMETAHYKIKLLLSKENQFFQEFCTILDDSLAVADKVRFSNSVAELCSNGLRNPDGFLDAYKKVLERKEDLTGVVPASDAIDAAKEYRDTHIRQFLLAAENLVSFRERLVSITQKYLDCEKERVLEGQGK
;
A
#
# COMPACT_ATOMS: atom_id res chain seq x y z
N MET A 1 -72.00 -8.18 -34.10
CA MET A 1 -70.51 -8.17 -34.26
C MET A 1 -70.20 -9.32 -35.19
N GLU A 2 -69.69 -9.01 -36.36
CA GLU A 2 -69.33 -10.04 -37.33
C GLU A 2 -68.03 -10.76 -36.86
N THR A 3 -67.88 -12.05 -37.24
CA THR A 3 -66.70 -12.85 -36.87
C THR A 3 -65.41 -12.17 -37.21
N ALA A 4 -65.35 -11.35 -38.24
CA ALA A 4 -64.21 -10.53 -38.65
C ALA A 4 -63.80 -9.48 -37.59
N ASP A 5 -64.82 -8.84 -36.92
CA ASP A 5 -64.54 -7.83 -35.88
C ASP A 5 -63.94 -8.45 -34.64
N ILE A 6 -64.36 -9.67 -34.29
CA ILE A 6 -63.77 -10.43 -33.13
C ILE A 6 -62.34 -10.80 -33.38
N ILE A 7 -62.00 -11.29 -34.58
CA ILE A 7 -60.61 -11.67 -34.93
C ILE A 7 -59.72 -10.44 -34.92
N THR A 8 -60.19 -9.30 -35.44
CA THR A 8 -59.45 -8.04 -35.42
C THR A 8 -59.21 -7.55 -34.01
N LEU A 9 -60.21 -7.61 -33.14
CA LEU A 9 -60.10 -7.21 -31.74
C LEU A 9 -59.09 -8.08 -30.97
N ILE A 10 -59.14 -9.41 -31.19
CA ILE A 10 -58.18 -10.35 -30.60
C ILE A 10 -56.76 -10.04 -31.08
N GLY A 11 -56.59 -9.74 -32.38
CA GLY A 11 -55.28 -9.37 -32.93
C GLY A 11 -54.70 -8.10 -32.29
N ILE A 12 -55.55 -7.08 -32.09
CA ILE A 12 -55.15 -5.83 -31.43
C ILE A 12 -54.73 -6.10 -29.96
N ILE A 13 -55.50 -6.91 -29.23
CA ILE A 13 -55.20 -7.25 -27.83
C ILE A 13 -53.89 -8.01 -27.73
N ILE A 14 -53.66 -9.02 -28.58
CA ILE A 14 -52.39 -9.77 -28.59
C ILE A 14 -51.22 -8.84 -28.91
N THR A 15 -51.36 -7.98 -29.91
CA THR A 15 -50.30 -7.03 -30.26
C THR A 15 -49.99 -6.05 -29.13
N ALA A 16 -51.01 -5.55 -28.44
CA ALA A 16 -50.84 -4.64 -27.30
C ALA A 16 -50.15 -5.34 -26.11
N VAL A 17 -50.50 -6.60 -25.82
CA VAL A 17 -49.87 -7.41 -24.77
C VAL A 17 -48.39 -7.70 -25.10
N LEU A 18 -48.08 -8.08 -26.34
CA LEU A 18 -46.73 -8.30 -26.80
C LEU A 18 -45.86 -7.01 -26.76
N ALA A 19 -46.42 -5.88 -27.18
CA ALA A 19 -45.77 -4.59 -27.12
C ALA A 19 -45.49 -4.18 -25.66
N GLY A 20 -46.47 -4.39 -24.77
CA GLY A 20 -46.29 -4.15 -23.34
C GLY A 20 -45.22 -5.02 -22.71
N ALA A 21 -45.19 -6.33 -23.02
CA ALA A 21 -44.16 -7.24 -22.55
C ALA A 21 -42.77 -6.85 -23.04
N ASN A 22 -42.64 -6.44 -24.32
CA ASN A 22 -41.37 -5.99 -24.88
C ASN A 22 -40.90 -4.69 -24.21
N LEU A 23 -41.75 -3.74 -23.92
CA LEU A 23 -41.43 -2.51 -23.21
C LEU A 23 -40.94 -2.78 -21.79
N VAL A 24 -41.62 -3.67 -21.07
CA VAL A 24 -41.20 -4.08 -19.72
C VAL A 24 -39.85 -4.75 -19.75
N THR A 25 -39.62 -5.68 -20.68
CA THR A 25 -38.33 -6.34 -20.86
C THR A 25 -37.23 -5.35 -21.21
N ALA A 26 -37.48 -4.43 -22.14
CA ALA A 26 -36.52 -3.38 -22.51
C ALA A 26 -36.18 -2.47 -21.31
N PHE A 27 -37.19 -2.10 -20.52
CA PHE A 27 -36.96 -1.29 -19.32
C PHE A 27 -36.11 -2.02 -18.27
N PHE A 28 -36.39 -3.30 -18.02
CA PHE A 28 -35.55 -4.10 -17.10
C PHE A 28 -34.13 -4.26 -17.61
N ASN A 29 -33.96 -4.56 -18.89
CA ASN A 29 -32.61 -4.68 -19.51
C ASN A 29 -31.84 -3.35 -19.45
N GLN A 30 -32.52 -2.23 -19.71
CA GLN A 30 -31.91 -0.90 -19.62
C GLN A 30 -31.50 -0.58 -18.18
N ARG A 31 -32.34 -0.86 -17.19
CA ARG A 31 -32.03 -0.63 -15.76
C ARG A 31 -30.87 -1.51 -15.28
N GLN A 32 -30.84 -2.78 -15.71
CA GLN A 32 -29.77 -3.70 -15.40
C GLN A 32 -28.45 -3.24 -16.03
N SER A 33 -28.48 -2.83 -17.30
CA SER A 33 -27.31 -2.29 -18.02
C SER A 33 -26.77 -1.00 -17.37
N GLN A 34 -27.67 -0.08 -16.97
CA GLN A 34 -27.26 1.13 -16.24
C GLN A 34 -26.60 0.80 -14.89
N GLY A 35 -27.17 -0.13 -14.12
CA GLY A 35 -26.60 -0.56 -12.86
C GLY A 35 -25.22 -1.24 -13.02
N TYR A 36 -25.03 -1.98 -14.11
CA TYR A 36 -23.75 -2.55 -14.47
C TYR A 36 -22.74 -1.47 -14.85
N ASN A 37 -23.10 -0.57 -15.73
CA ASN A 37 -22.22 0.50 -16.18
C ASN A 37 -21.74 1.38 -15.04
N LEU A 38 -22.63 1.67 -14.06
CA LEU A 38 -22.25 2.42 -12.86
C LEU A 38 -21.25 1.65 -11.98
N ARG A 39 -21.44 0.33 -11.80
CA ARG A 39 -20.50 -0.51 -11.03
C ARG A 39 -19.17 -0.64 -11.72
N MET A 40 -19.16 -0.81 -13.05
CA MET A 40 -17.91 -0.84 -13.82
C MET A 40 -17.17 0.49 -13.75
N ALA A 41 -17.85 1.62 -13.88
CA ALA A 41 -17.23 2.93 -13.76
C ALA A 41 -16.64 3.18 -12.35
N ASP A 42 -17.32 2.73 -11.28
CA ASP A 42 -16.78 2.80 -9.91
C ASP A 42 -15.57 1.87 -9.73
N TYR A 43 -15.62 0.66 -10.29
CA TYR A 43 -14.49 -0.26 -10.31
C TYR A 43 -13.29 0.33 -11.04
N GLU A 44 -13.48 0.85 -12.25
CA GLU A 44 -12.41 1.47 -13.05
C GLU A 44 -11.77 2.65 -12.32
N ARG A 45 -12.59 3.49 -11.69
CA ARG A 45 -12.10 4.59 -10.87
C ARG A 45 -11.24 4.10 -9.69
N ARG A 46 -11.70 3.10 -8.96
CA ARG A 46 -10.94 2.50 -7.84
C ARG A 46 -9.70 1.79 -8.31
N TYR A 47 -9.77 1.11 -9.46
CA TYR A 47 -8.62 0.47 -10.10
C TYR A 47 -7.50 1.48 -10.34
N VAL A 48 -7.81 2.59 -11.01
CA VAL A 48 -6.83 3.65 -11.29
C VAL A 48 -6.27 4.22 -9.99
N GLN A 49 -7.13 4.59 -9.04
CA GLN A 49 -6.71 5.14 -7.77
C GLN A 49 -5.81 4.19 -6.98
N LEU A 50 -6.14 2.91 -6.91
CA LEU A 50 -5.34 1.93 -6.19
C LEU A 50 -3.99 1.71 -6.87
N THR A 51 -3.99 1.53 -8.20
CA THR A 51 -2.77 1.33 -8.99
C THR A 51 -1.81 2.51 -8.87
N ASP A 52 -2.32 3.74 -8.96
CA ASP A 52 -1.53 4.96 -8.83
C ASP A 52 -0.93 5.08 -7.43
N ASN A 53 -1.72 4.86 -6.37
CA ASN A 53 -1.22 4.94 -4.99
C ASN A 53 -0.18 3.86 -4.70
N VAL A 54 -0.38 2.62 -5.17
CA VAL A 54 0.60 1.54 -5.02
C VAL A 54 1.88 1.83 -5.79
N SER A 55 1.78 2.31 -7.03
CA SER A 55 2.93 2.72 -7.84
C SER A 55 3.72 3.83 -7.17
N GLN A 56 3.03 4.84 -6.63
CA GLN A 56 3.66 5.92 -5.88
C GLN A 56 4.35 5.39 -4.61
N TYR A 57 3.70 4.49 -3.86
CA TYR A 57 4.27 3.88 -2.67
C TYR A 57 5.54 3.07 -3.00
N ILE A 58 5.52 2.26 -4.06
CA ILE A 58 6.70 1.51 -4.54
C ILE A 58 7.83 2.47 -4.92
N SER A 59 7.52 3.54 -5.64
CA SER A 59 8.53 4.56 -6.00
C SER A 59 9.16 5.22 -4.77
N MET A 60 8.37 5.43 -3.71
CA MET A 60 8.88 5.95 -2.44
C MET A 60 9.76 4.92 -1.71
N LEU A 61 9.41 3.62 -1.73
CA LEU A 61 10.25 2.55 -1.20
C LEU A 61 11.60 2.51 -1.92
N ASP A 62 11.58 2.55 -3.26
CA ASP A 62 12.79 2.54 -4.08
C ASP A 62 13.65 3.80 -3.83
N ALA A 63 13.02 4.98 -3.74
CA ALA A 63 13.71 6.23 -3.45
C ALA A 63 14.29 6.25 -2.02
N HIS A 64 13.57 5.67 -1.06
CA HIS A 64 14.03 5.52 0.32
C HIS A 64 15.27 4.63 0.38
N TRP A 65 15.24 3.49 -0.30
CA TRP A 65 16.37 2.59 -0.46
C TRP A 65 17.59 3.27 -1.11
N LEU A 66 17.39 3.92 -2.26
CA LEU A 66 18.47 4.58 -3.01
C LEU A 66 19.09 5.74 -2.22
N SER A 67 18.32 6.46 -1.42
CA SER A 67 18.83 7.53 -0.57
C SER A 67 19.87 7.06 0.41
N PHE A 68 19.73 5.85 0.94
CA PHE A 68 20.68 5.28 1.87
C PHE A 68 21.92 4.66 1.18
N MET A 69 21.72 4.09 -0.02
CA MET A 69 22.84 3.47 -0.76
C MET A 69 23.79 4.49 -1.40
N ALA A 70 23.27 5.68 -1.70
CA ALA A 70 24.05 6.74 -2.35
C ALA A 70 24.85 7.63 -1.39
N LEU A 71 24.66 7.48 -0.08
CA LEU A 71 25.26 8.37 0.91
C LEU A 71 26.68 7.91 1.28
N ASN A 72 27.67 8.69 0.86
CA ASN A 72 29.00 8.68 1.46
C ASN A 72 28.95 9.36 2.83
N GLU A 73 29.86 8.99 3.75
CA GLU A 73 29.89 9.49 5.14
C GLU A 73 29.88 11.02 5.28
N GLU A 74 30.34 11.76 4.27
CA GLU A 74 30.39 13.22 4.26
C GLU A 74 29.06 13.90 3.84
N GLU A 75 28.16 13.16 3.18
CA GLU A 75 26.91 13.72 2.65
C GLU A 75 25.71 13.57 3.61
N TYR A 76 25.91 12.93 4.77
CA TYR A 76 24.85 12.67 5.74
C TYR A 76 24.41 13.88 6.55
N GLU A 77 25.33 14.87 6.77
CA GLU A 77 25.00 16.05 7.55
C GLU A 77 23.85 16.85 6.89
N GLY A 78 22.70 16.87 7.55
CA GLY A 78 21.55 17.67 7.15
C GLY A 78 20.46 16.93 6.34
N LYS A 79 20.64 15.63 5.99
CA LYS A 79 19.65 14.87 5.24
C LYS A 79 18.62 14.14 6.11
N ASP A 80 18.77 14.09 7.41
CA ASP A 80 17.83 13.44 8.33
C ASP A 80 16.40 13.97 8.15
N ALA A 81 16.23 15.26 7.94
CA ALA A 81 14.93 15.88 7.75
C ALA A 81 14.25 15.39 6.44
N GLU A 82 15.03 15.24 5.36
CA GLU A 82 14.53 14.76 4.07
C GLU A 82 14.13 13.28 4.14
N ILE A 83 14.94 12.46 4.80
CA ILE A 83 14.67 11.03 5.03
C ILE A 83 13.41 10.86 5.88
N TYR A 84 13.26 11.68 6.92
CA TYR A 84 12.09 11.68 7.79
C TYR A 84 10.81 12.09 7.04
N GLU A 85 10.90 13.13 6.23
CA GLU A 85 9.79 13.59 5.38
C GLU A 85 9.35 12.51 4.37
N ARG A 86 10.29 11.85 3.71
CA ARG A 86 9.99 10.73 2.80
C ARG A 86 9.30 9.57 3.51
N TYR A 87 9.76 9.22 4.72
CA TYR A 87 9.10 8.19 5.51
C TYR A 87 7.65 8.56 5.83
N HIS A 88 7.38 9.80 6.23
CA HIS A 88 6.00 10.27 6.46
C HIS A 88 5.14 10.27 5.20
N GLN A 89 5.72 10.56 4.05
CA GLN A 89 5.01 10.44 2.77
C GLN A 89 4.65 8.99 2.47
N MET A 90 5.56 8.04 2.75
CA MET A 90 5.28 6.60 2.64
C MET A 90 4.17 6.16 3.60
N GLU A 91 4.22 6.59 4.86
CA GLU A 91 3.17 6.34 5.84
C GLU A 91 1.80 6.85 5.36
N THR A 92 1.77 8.06 4.82
CA THR A 92 0.55 8.65 4.24
C THR A 92 0.03 7.83 3.05
N ALA A 93 0.90 7.41 2.15
CA ALA A 93 0.51 6.58 1.00
C ALA A 93 0.02 5.19 1.43
N HIS A 94 0.67 4.57 2.41
CA HIS A 94 0.25 3.32 3.04
C HIS A 94 -1.20 3.40 3.57
N TYR A 95 -1.55 4.43 4.33
CA TYR A 95 -2.91 4.63 4.81
C TYR A 95 -3.91 4.87 3.67
N LYS A 96 -3.55 5.65 2.65
CA LYS A 96 -4.41 5.87 1.48
C LYS A 96 -4.73 4.57 0.76
N ILE A 97 -3.73 3.69 0.56
CA ILE A 97 -3.95 2.38 -0.05
C ILE A 97 -4.93 1.56 0.80
N LYS A 98 -4.71 1.47 2.10
CA LYS A 98 -5.59 0.71 3.01
C LYS A 98 -7.04 1.18 2.98
N LEU A 99 -7.28 2.49 2.82
CA LEU A 99 -8.63 3.06 2.71
C LEU A 99 -9.34 2.69 1.41
N LEU A 100 -8.61 2.35 0.35
CA LEU A 100 -9.15 1.92 -0.93
C LEU A 100 -9.50 0.42 -0.96
N LEU A 101 -8.95 -0.38 -0.03
CA LEU A 101 -9.16 -1.82 0.01
C LEU A 101 -10.52 -2.18 0.61
N SER A 102 -11.24 -3.08 -0.05
CA SER A 102 -12.47 -3.68 0.45
C SER A 102 -12.16 -4.87 1.38
N LYS A 103 -12.72 -4.84 2.59
CA LYS A 103 -12.60 -5.94 3.57
C LYS A 103 -13.24 -7.25 3.11
N GLU A 104 -14.13 -7.19 2.11
CA GLU A 104 -14.81 -8.34 1.54
C GLU A 104 -13.98 -9.08 0.49
N ASN A 105 -12.86 -8.49 0.04
CA ASN A 105 -11.96 -9.14 -0.89
C ASN A 105 -11.12 -10.20 -0.19
N GLN A 106 -11.03 -11.39 -0.76
CA GLN A 106 -10.28 -12.50 -0.16
C GLN A 106 -8.78 -12.19 0.03
N PHE A 107 -8.22 -11.29 -0.75
CA PHE A 107 -6.82 -10.86 -0.66
C PHE A 107 -6.59 -9.65 0.26
N PHE A 108 -7.64 -9.10 0.90
CA PHE A 108 -7.56 -7.93 1.76
C PHE A 108 -6.49 -8.09 2.86
N GLN A 109 -6.55 -9.21 3.59
CA GLN A 109 -5.64 -9.44 4.72
C GLN A 109 -4.19 -9.61 4.27
N GLU A 110 -3.96 -10.38 3.19
CA GLU A 110 -2.63 -10.57 2.62
C GLU A 110 -2.06 -9.23 2.13
N PHE A 111 -2.86 -8.41 1.47
CA PHE A 111 -2.44 -7.09 1.00
C PHE A 111 -2.05 -6.18 2.17
N CYS A 112 -2.89 -6.09 3.20
CA CYS A 112 -2.59 -5.30 4.40
C CYS A 112 -1.30 -5.76 5.08
N THR A 113 -1.08 -7.08 5.21
CA THR A 113 0.14 -7.63 5.79
C THR A 113 1.38 -7.22 5.01
N ILE A 114 1.36 -7.34 3.67
CA ILE A 114 2.50 -6.94 2.84
C ILE A 114 2.80 -5.45 2.96
N LEU A 115 1.76 -4.61 3.01
CA LEU A 115 1.91 -3.16 3.21
C LEU A 115 2.51 -2.85 4.59
N ASP A 116 1.99 -3.45 5.65
CA ASP A 116 2.45 -3.23 7.02
C ASP A 116 3.90 -3.69 7.20
N ASP A 117 4.24 -4.87 6.69
CA ASP A 117 5.60 -5.41 6.73
C ASP A 117 6.57 -4.51 5.96
N SER A 118 6.20 -4.01 4.78
CA SER A 118 7.05 -3.14 3.98
C SER A 118 7.34 -1.81 4.67
N LEU A 119 6.33 -1.22 5.32
CA LEU A 119 6.50 0.02 6.08
C LEU A 119 7.35 -0.21 7.34
N ALA A 120 7.16 -1.32 8.05
CA ALA A 120 7.97 -1.69 9.21
C ALA A 120 9.44 -1.91 8.86
N VAL A 121 9.72 -2.52 7.70
CA VAL A 121 11.09 -2.69 7.21
C VAL A 121 11.70 -1.34 6.80
N ALA A 122 10.95 -0.46 6.17
CA ALA A 122 11.40 0.90 5.85
C ALA A 122 11.75 1.70 7.12
N ASP A 123 10.92 1.61 8.18
CA ASP A 123 11.23 2.23 9.48
C ASP A 123 12.50 1.64 10.11
N LYS A 124 12.68 0.33 10.01
CA LYS A 124 13.89 -0.33 10.51
C LYS A 124 15.15 0.11 9.77
N VAL A 125 15.08 0.26 8.44
CA VAL A 125 16.17 0.81 7.61
C VAL A 125 16.54 2.22 8.10
N ARG A 126 15.55 3.09 8.22
CA ARG A 126 15.72 4.47 8.71
C ARG A 126 16.35 4.51 10.10
N PHE A 127 15.83 3.73 11.03
CA PHE A 127 16.33 3.69 12.39
C PHE A 127 17.78 3.17 12.48
N SER A 128 18.07 2.03 11.84
CA SER A 128 19.40 1.44 11.88
C SER A 128 20.44 2.37 11.28
N ASN A 129 20.06 3.11 10.22
CA ASN A 129 20.91 4.11 9.62
C ASN A 129 21.20 5.28 10.58
N SER A 130 20.17 5.87 11.19
CA SER A 130 20.33 6.99 12.14
C SER A 130 21.21 6.58 13.33
N VAL A 131 21.12 5.33 13.81
CA VAL A 131 21.99 4.83 14.88
C VAL A 131 23.42 4.63 14.40
N ALA A 132 23.61 4.08 13.19
CA ALA A 132 24.95 3.91 12.63
C ALA A 132 25.67 5.27 12.44
N GLU A 133 24.94 6.29 11.98
CA GLU A 133 25.44 7.66 11.87
C GLU A 133 25.81 8.26 13.23
N LEU A 134 24.91 8.13 14.22
CA LEU A 134 25.18 8.58 15.60
C LEU A 134 26.47 7.93 16.14
N CYS A 135 26.66 6.63 15.91
CA CYS A 135 27.86 5.91 16.31
C CYS A 135 29.10 6.40 15.56
N SER A 136 29.00 6.67 14.26
CA SER A 136 30.10 7.23 13.47
C SER A 136 30.52 8.60 13.98
N ASN A 137 29.54 9.47 14.31
CA ASN A 137 29.79 10.77 14.93
C ASN A 137 30.41 10.61 16.34
N GLY A 138 29.97 9.61 17.10
CA GLY A 138 30.55 9.27 18.41
C GLY A 138 32.01 8.85 18.34
N LEU A 139 32.41 8.19 17.23
CA LEU A 139 33.85 7.85 17.02
C LEU A 139 34.68 9.10 16.73
N ARG A 140 34.11 10.15 16.17
CA ARG A 140 34.81 11.45 15.96
C ARG A 140 34.87 12.30 17.23
N ASN A 141 33.81 12.21 18.07
CA ASN A 141 33.70 12.93 19.34
C ASN A 141 33.09 12.05 20.43
N PRO A 142 33.91 11.25 21.16
CA PRO A 142 33.44 10.30 22.17
C PRO A 142 32.69 10.95 23.34
N ASP A 143 32.97 12.24 23.61
CA ASP A 143 32.37 12.95 24.74
C ASP A 143 30.86 13.16 24.49
N GLY A 144 30.05 12.60 25.36
CA GLY A 144 28.58 12.67 25.24
C GLY A 144 27.93 11.64 24.32
N PHE A 145 28.72 10.80 23.64
CA PHE A 145 28.18 9.75 22.74
C PHE A 145 27.18 8.83 23.45
N LEU A 146 27.52 8.29 24.60
CA LEU A 146 26.67 7.35 25.35
C LEU A 146 25.35 7.99 25.77
N ASP A 147 25.35 9.26 26.16
CA ASP A 147 24.14 9.98 26.55
C ASP A 147 23.25 10.24 25.32
N ALA A 148 23.83 10.60 24.18
CA ALA A 148 23.10 10.78 22.95
C ALA A 148 22.51 9.45 22.44
N TYR A 149 23.28 8.37 22.51
CA TYR A 149 22.84 7.02 22.14
C TYR A 149 21.67 6.54 23.00
N LYS A 150 21.77 6.68 24.34
CA LYS A 150 20.67 6.37 25.25
C LYS A 150 19.40 7.13 24.91
N LYS A 151 19.48 8.44 24.65
CA LYS A 151 18.32 9.27 24.28
C LYS A 151 17.64 8.80 22.99
N VAL A 152 18.40 8.27 22.02
CA VAL A 152 17.82 7.69 20.81
C VAL A 152 17.11 6.38 21.10
N LEU A 153 17.69 5.52 21.94
CA LEU A 153 17.09 4.24 22.32
C LEU A 153 15.86 4.41 23.21
N GLU A 154 15.86 5.37 24.14
CA GLU A 154 14.71 5.67 25.02
C GLU A 154 13.45 6.08 24.23
N ARG A 155 13.60 6.58 23.00
CA ARG A 155 12.48 6.89 22.11
C ARG A 155 11.85 5.66 21.46
N LYS A 156 12.55 4.51 21.48
CA LYS A 156 12.06 3.20 21.06
C LYS A 156 12.15 2.26 22.25
N GLU A 157 11.04 1.72 22.69
CA GLU A 157 10.89 0.91 23.90
C GLU A 157 11.74 -0.37 23.99
N ASP A 158 12.61 -0.63 23.01
CA ASP A 158 13.44 -1.83 22.95
C ASP A 158 14.87 -1.53 23.38
N LEU A 159 15.05 -1.41 24.70
CA LEU A 159 16.35 -1.26 25.35
C LEU A 159 17.07 -2.60 25.62
N THR A 160 16.51 -3.72 25.17
CA THR A 160 17.09 -5.04 25.40
C THR A 160 18.36 -5.23 24.56
N GLY A 161 19.52 -5.18 25.22
CA GLY A 161 20.83 -5.45 24.59
C GLY A 161 21.87 -4.34 24.70
N VAL A 162 21.57 -3.22 25.34
CA VAL A 162 22.57 -2.18 25.59
C VAL A 162 23.48 -2.64 26.73
N VAL A 163 24.60 -3.25 26.40
CA VAL A 163 25.66 -3.51 27.37
C VAL A 163 26.38 -2.18 27.64
N PRO A 164 26.49 -1.73 28.89
CA PRO A 164 27.26 -0.54 29.21
C PRO A 164 28.72 -0.82 28.82
N ALA A 165 29.20 -0.16 27.78
CA ALA A 165 30.60 -0.24 27.41
C ALA A 165 31.42 0.60 28.40
N SER A 166 32.53 0.05 28.87
CA SER A 166 33.47 0.75 29.75
C SER A 166 34.25 1.85 28.99
N ASP A 167 34.24 1.77 27.66
CA ASP A 167 34.88 2.71 26.75
C ASP A 167 33.88 3.18 25.68
N ALA A 168 33.65 4.47 25.60
CA ALA A 168 32.74 5.06 24.66
C ALA A 168 33.10 4.81 23.17
N ILE A 169 34.41 4.70 22.88
CA ILE A 169 34.90 4.42 21.52
C ILE A 169 34.58 2.98 21.12
N ASP A 170 34.80 2.02 22.01
CA ASP A 170 34.53 0.60 21.74
C ASP A 170 32.99 0.38 21.64
N ALA A 171 32.19 1.06 22.49
CA ALA A 171 30.77 1.05 22.36
C ALA A 171 30.29 1.60 20.99
N ALA A 172 30.85 2.73 20.56
CA ALA A 172 30.52 3.32 19.27
C ALA A 172 30.82 2.39 18.10
N LYS A 173 31.98 1.67 18.12
CA LYS A 173 32.33 0.71 17.08
C LYS A 173 31.38 -0.48 17.05
N GLU A 174 31.14 -1.11 18.20
CA GLU A 174 30.26 -2.29 18.31
C GLU A 174 28.83 -1.99 17.86
N TYR A 175 28.29 -0.87 18.33
CA TYR A 175 26.91 -0.48 17.98
C TYR A 175 26.80 -0.08 16.51
N ARG A 176 27.79 0.67 15.97
CA ARG A 176 27.85 1.00 14.55
C ARG A 176 27.81 -0.26 13.69
N ASP A 177 28.71 -1.20 13.94
CA ASP A 177 28.83 -2.41 13.13
C ASP A 177 27.59 -3.30 13.22
N THR A 178 26.91 -3.31 14.37
CA THR A 178 25.65 -4.01 14.56
C THR A 178 24.53 -3.35 13.75
N HIS A 179 24.40 -2.04 13.81
CA HIS A 179 23.35 -1.31 13.10
C HIS A 179 23.58 -1.25 11.59
N ILE A 180 24.82 -1.21 11.13
CA ILE A 180 25.14 -1.37 9.70
C ILE A 180 24.67 -2.73 9.19
N ARG A 181 24.93 -3.82 9.92
CA ARG A 181 24.44 -5.16 9.54
C ARG A 181 22.92 -5.23 9.52
N GLN A 182 22.25 -4.68 10.53
CA GLN A 182 20.79 -4.61 10.56
C GLN A 182 20.21 -3.78 9.41
N PHE A 183 20.85 -2.66 9.07
CA PHE A 183 20.51 -1.84 7.93
C PHE A 183 20.58 -2.64 6.63
N LEU A 184 21.71 -3.32 6.36
CA LEU A 184 21.89 -4.09 5.13
C LEU A 184 20.84 -5.21 4.99
N LEU A 185 20.58 -5.96 6.06
CA LEU A 185 19.56 -7.01 6.08
C LEU A 185 18.15 -6.47 5.85
N ALA A 186 17.82 -5.32 6.44
CA ALA A 186 16.53 -4.70 6.24
C ALA A 186 16.38 -4.16 4.81
N ALA A 187 17.45 -3.60 4.28
CA ALA A 187 17.52 -3.06 2.94
C ALA A 187 17.32 -4.13 1.85
N GLU A 188 17.94 -5.30 1.98
CA GLU A 188 17.71 -6.44 1.09
C GLU A 188 16.23 -6.86 1.06
N ASN A 189 15.56 -6.81 2.20
CA ASN A 189 14.13 -7.13 2.29
C ASN A 189 13.25 -6.11 1.56
N LEU A 190 13.61 -4.81 1.54
CA LEU A 190 12.81 -3.80 0.82
C LEU A 190 12.64 -4.12 -0.66
N VAL A 191 13.70 -4.61 -1.31
CA VAL A 191 13.66 -4.98 -2.73
C VAL A 191 12.59 -6.06 -3.00
N SER A 192 12.44 -7.02 -2.11
CA SER A 192 11.47 -8.10 -2.26
C SER A 192 10.00 -7.62 -2.16
N PHE A 193 9.74 -6.53 -1.45
CA PHE A 193 8.38 -6.00 -1.29
C PHE A 193 7.81 -5.40 -2.57
N ARG A 194 8.64 -4.88 -3.47
CA ARG A 194 8.20 -4.37 -4.75
C ARG A 194 7.43 -5.43 -5.54
N GLU A 195 8.02 -6.59 -5.75
CA GLU A 195 7.41 -7.69 -6.50
C GLU A 195 6.15 -8.22 -5.81
N ARG A 196 6.21 -8.34 -4.48
CA ARG A 196 5.06 -8.78 -3.67
C ARG A 196 3.89 -7.80 -3.76
N LEU A 197 4.15 -6.49 -3.70
CA LEU A 197 3.12 -5.45 -3.82
C LEU A 197 2.48 -5.45 -5.21
N VAL A 198 3.29 -5.56 -6.28
CA VAL A 198 2.76 -5.66 -7.65
C VAL A 198 1.88 -6.90 -7.79
N SER A 199 2.37 -8.06 -7.34
CA SER A 199 1.65 -9.33 -7.43
C SER A 199 0.33 -9.32 -6.65
N ILE A 200 0.34 -8.84 -5.41
CA ILE A 200 -0.88 -8.80 -4.59
C ILE A 200 -1.89 -7.78 -5.12
N THR A 201 -1.42 -6.65 -5.66
CA THR A 201 -2.29 -5.65 -6.28
C THR A 201 -3.04 -6.25 -7.46
N GLN A 202 -2.35 -6.99 -8.32
CA GLN A 202 -2.98 -7.65 -9.45
C GLN A 202 -4.03 -8.68 -9.00
N LYS A 203 -3.70 -9.57 -8.09
CA LYS A 203 -4.64 -10.56 -7.54
C LYS A 203 -5.87 -9.92 -6.92
N TYR A 204 -5.66 -8.85 -6.16
CA TYR A 204 -6.74 -8.09 -5.53
C TYR A 204 -7.69 -7.49 -6.57
N LEU A 205 -7.15 -6.84 -7.60
CA LEU A 205 -7.92 -6.19 -8.65
C LEU A 205 -8.67 -7.20 -9.53
N ASP A 206 -8.05 -8.34 -9.85
CA ASP A 206 -8.72 -9.42 -10.59
C ASP A 206 -9.93 -9.97 -9.82
N CYS A 207 -9.78 -10.17 -8.51
CA CYS A 207 -10.87 -10.59 -7.63
C CYS A 207 -12.01 -9.54 -7.57
N GLU A 208 -11.70 -8.25 -7.46
CA GLU A 208 -12.70 -7.18 -7.49
C GLU A 208 -13.43 -7.13 -8.84
N LYS A 209 -12.72 -7.33 -9.94
CA LYS A 209 -13.32 -7.39 -11.28
C LYS A 209 -14.31 -8.54 -11.41
N GLU A 210 -13.93 -9.73 -10.96
CA GLU A 210 -14.81 -10.91 -10.95
C GLU A 210 -16.09 -10.64 -10.15
N ARG A 211 -15.98 -10.05 -8.96
CA ARG A 211 -17.14 -9.68 -8.13
C ARG A 211 -18.09 -8.72 -8.84
N VAL A 212 -17.58 -7.75 -9.61
CA VAL A 212 -18.41 -6.82 -10.40
C VAL A 212 -19.11 -7.58 -11.53
N LEU A 213 -18.44 -8.53 -12.18
CA LEU A 213 -19.00 -9.34 -13.26
C LEU A 213 -20.04 -10.35 -12.74
N GLU A 214 -19.80 -11.02 -11.62
CA GLU A 214 -20.73 -11.97 -11.01
C GLU A 214 -22.01 -11.31 -10.49
N GLY A 215 -21.95 -10.07 -10.10
CA GLY A 215 -23.13 -9.26 -9.73
C GLY A 215 -24.15 -9.07 -10.86
N GLN A 216 -23.88 -9.58 -12.07
CA GLN A 216 -24.85 -9.64 -13.17
C GLN A 216 -25.84 -10.79 -13.05
N GLY A 217 -25.53 -11.83 -12.26
CA GLY A 217 -26.32 -13.07 -12.20
C GLY A 217 -27.40 -13.09 -11.10
N LYS A 218 -27.55 -12.02 -10.33
CA LYS A 218 -28.58 -11.87 -9.28
C LYS A 218 -29.44 -10.64 -9.53
#